data_e5b02a2eaf46695b9d5e7b65ac7422f6
#
_entry.id   e5b02a2eaf46695b9d5e7b65ac7422f6
#
_cell.length_a   1.000
_cell.length_b   1.000
_cell.length_c   1.000
_cell.angle_alpha   90.00
_cell.angle_beta   90.00
_cell.angle_gamma   90.00
#
_symmetry.space_group_name_H-M   'P 1'
#
loop_
_entity.id
_entity.type
_entity.pdbx_description
1 polymer ?
#
loop_
_entity_poly.entity_id
_entity_poly.type
_entity_poly.pdbx_seq_one_letter_code
_entity_poly.pdbx_strand_id
1 'polypeptide(L)'
;MKAQTVLHTIGHTPHIRINRLFGSGYEVWIKSERSNPGGSVKDRIALAMVEAAEASGQLQPGGTIIEPTSGNTGVGLAMVAAVKGYKLVLVMPDSMSIERRRLMLAYGASFDLTPREKGMKGAIARAEELVASTPGAWMPQQFENAANIEVHVRTTAQEIVADFPEGLDALITGVGTGGHLTGVAKVLKAKWPALKVFAVEPTASPVISGGAPSPHPIQGIGAGFIPKNLDTALLDGVIQVEAEAAREMGRRSAREEGLLVGISSGATLAAIAQKLPELPAGARVLGFNYDTGERYLSVEGYLPSA
;
A
#
# COMPACT_ATOMS: atom_id res chain seq x y z
N MET A 1 -12.67 -15.06 16.77
CA MET A 1 -11.18 -15.19 16.81
C MET A 1 -10.69 -14.76 18.19
N LYS A 2 -9.71 -15.48 18.79
CA LYS A 2 -8.97 -15.00 19.98
C LYS A 2 -7.52 -14.74 19.52
N ALA A 3 -7.02 -13.51 19.67
CA ALA A 3 -5.66 -13.13 19.34
C ALA A 3 -4.86 -12.80 20.61
N GLN A 4 -3.61 -13.25 20.69
CA GLN A 4 -2.76 -12.95 21.84
C GLN A 4 -2.21 -11.50 21.81
N THR A 5 -2.02 -10.96 20.59
CA THR A 5 -1.64 -9.57 20.38
C THR A 5 -2.40 -9.03 19.16
N VAL A 6 -2.45 -7.71 19.00
CA VAL A 6 -3.04 -7.07 17.82
C VAL A 6 -2.35 -7.51 16.52
N LEU A 7 -1.07 -7.89 16.54
CA LEU A 7 -0.33 -8.33 15.35
C LEU A 7 -0.90 -9.63 14.77
N HIS A 8 -1.51 -10.50 15.57
CA HIS A 8 -2.18 -11.71 15.10
C HIS A 8 -3.52 -11.46 14.38
N THR A 9 -3.97 -10.21 14.33
CA THR A 9 -5.17 -9.82 13.57
C THR A 9 -4.84 -9.23 12.20
N ILE A 10 -3.55 -9.15 11.85
CA ILE A 10 -3.11 -8.72 10.53
C ILE A 10 -3.44 -9.79 9.49
N GLY A 11 -4.01 -9.37 8.37
CA GLY A 11 -4.44 -10.28 7.30
C GLY A 11 -5.90 -10.74 7.44
N HIS A 12 -6.24 -11.80 6.71
CA HIS A 12 -7.62 -12.32 6.61
C HIS A 12 -8.64 -11.22 6.30
N THR A 13 -8.25 -10.28 5.43
CA THR A 13 -9.06 -9.13 5.06
C THR A 13 -10.16 -9.54 4.08
N PRO A 14 -11.38 -8.98 4.20
CA PRO A 14 -12.50 -9.40 3.37
C PRO A 14 -12.35 -8.97 1.91
N HIS A 15 -12.95 -9.76 1.00
CA HIS A 15 -13.25 -9.34 -0.37
C HIS A 15 -14.69 -8.81 -0.41
N ILE A 16 -14.86 -7.58 -0.91
CA ILE A 16 -16.15 -6.89 -0.95
C ILE A 16 -16.55 -6.71 -2.41
N ARG A 17 -17.73 -7.21 -2.78
CA ARG A 17 -18.28 -7.01 -4.11
C ARG A 17 -18.72 -5.56 -4.29
N ILE A 18 -18.37 -4.98 -5.45
CA ILE A 18 -18.82 -3.66 -5.87
C ILE A 18 -20.05 -3.84 -6.75
N ASN A 19 -21.19 -3.30 -6.33
CA ASN A 19 -22.47 -3.61 -6.94
C ASN A 19 -23.05 -2.48 -7.76
N ARG A 20 -22.78 -1.22 -7.40
CA ARG A 20 -23.43 -0.04 -7.98
C ARG A 20 -22.52 0.78 -8.89
N LEU A 21 -21.22 0.86 -8.57
CA LEU A 21 -20.26 1.70 -9.32
C LEU A 21 -20.10 1.29 -10.78
N PHE A 22 -20.17 -0.02 -11.07
CA PHE A 22 -19.84 -0.58 -12.39
C PHE A 22 -21.01 -1.29 -13.07
N GLY A 23 -22.19 -1.28 -12.46
CA GLY A 23 -23.38 -1.97 -12.98
C GLY A 23 -23.25 -3.51 -12.93
N SER A 24 -24.16 -4.21 -13.61
CA SER A 24 -24.31 -5.68 -13.52
C SER A 24 -23.56 -6.46 -14.61
N GLY A 25 -22.87 -5.77 -15.53
CA GLY A 25 -22.19 -6.42 -16.65
C GLY A 25 -20.88 -7.12 -16.33
N TYR A 26 -20.37 -6.90 -15.11
CA TYR A 26 -19.08 -7.42 -14.64
C TYR A 26 -19.17 -7.84 -13.18
N GLU A 27 -18.22 -8.68 -12.75
CA GLU A 27 -18.09 -9.10 -11.36
C GLU A 27 -16.84 -8.45 -10.75
N VAL A 28 -17.02 -7.28 -10.13
CA VAL A 28 -15.91 -6.50 -9.55
C VAL A 28 -15.85 -6.69 -8.05
N TRP A 29 -14.65 -7.05 -7.55
CA TRP A 29 -14.34 -7.23 -6.15
C TRP A 29 -13.19 -6.34 -5.72
N ILE A 30 -13.19 -5.92 -4.46
CA ILE A 30 -12.02 -5.28 -3.85
C ILE A 30 -11.65 -5.99 -2.55
N LYS A 31 -10.36 -6.30 -2.40
CA LYS A 31 -9.80 -6.79 -1.14
C LYS A 31 -9.58 -5.63 -0.21
N SER A 32 -10.27 -5.65 0.94
CA SER A 32 -10.34 -4.51 1.85
C SER A 32 -9.22 -4.53 2.89
N GLU A 33 -8.02 -4.13 2.49
CA GLU A 33 -6.83 -4.07 3.35
C GLU A 33 -6.92 -3.01 4.47
N ARG A 34 -7.89 -2.09 4.40
CA ARG A 34 -8.23 -1.19 5.51
C ARG A 34 -8.65 -1.93 6.77
N SER A 35 -9.05 -3.19 6.63
CA SER A 35 -9.48 -4.03 7.76
C SER A 35 -8.34 -4.56 8.62
N ASN A 36 -7.09 -4.37 8.21
CA ASN A 36 -5.94 -4.60 9.08
C ASN A 36 -5.98 -3.67 10.30
N PRO A 37 -5.41 -4.07 11.45
CA PRO A 37 -5.53 -3.32 12.71
C PRO A 37 -4.92 -1.92 12.68
N GLY A 38 -3.84 -1.69 11.94
CA GLY A 38 -3.28 -0.36 11.68
C GLY A 38 -3.96 0.35 10.51
N GLY A 39 -5.00 -0.24 9.91
CA GLY A 39 -5.87 0.35 8.90
C GLY A 39 -5.30 0.40 7.50
N SER A 40 -4.32 -0.44 7.15
CA SER A 40 -3.80 -0.48 5.78
C SER A 40 -3.09 -1.79 5.41
N VAL A 41 -2.85 -1.97 4.10
CA VAL A 41 -2.04 -3.06 3.54
C VAL A 41 -0.60 -3.07 4.09
N LYS A 42 -0.12 -1.95 4.60
CA LYS A 42 1.26 -1.81 5.10
C LYS A 42 1.50 -2.51 6.43
N ASP A 43 0.47 -2.86 7.16
CA ASP A 43 0.59 -3.64 8.39
C ASP A 43 1.26 -4.99 8.12
N ARG A 44 0.92 -5.63 6.98
CA ARG A 44 1.51 -6.90 6.56
C ARG A 44 3.02 -6.79 6.37
N ILE A 45 3.46 -5.79 5.59
CA ILE A 45 4.90 -5.63 5.30
C ILE A 45 5.67 -5.14 6.52
N ALA A 46 5.08 -4.29 7.36
CA ALA A 46 5.72 -3.81 8.57
C ALA A 46 6.05 -4.97 9.51
N LEU A 47 5.09 -5.87 9.76
CA LEU A 47 5.32 -7.06 10.57
C LEU A 47 6.36 -7.98 9.92
N ALA A 48 6.19 -8.30 8.65
CA ALA A 48 7.05 -9.26 7.96
C ALA A 48 8.51 -8.80 7.85
N MET A 49 8.76 -7.51 7.58
CA MET A 49 10.12 -6.98 7.53
C MET A 49 10.80 -7.02 8.90
N VAL A 50 10.07 -6.68 9.96
CA VAL A 50 10.61 -6.76 11.34
C VAL A 50 10.91 -8.21 11.72
N GLU A 51 10.00 -9.15 11.48
CA GLU A 51 10.21 -10.57 11.78
C GLU A 51 11.36 -11.18 10.98
N ALA A 52 11.52 -10.80 9.72
CA ALA A 52 12.66 -11.23 8.91
C ALA A 52 14.00 -10.69 9.46
N ALA A 53 14.03 -9.44 9.93
CA ALA A 53 15.20 -8.85 10.54
C ALA A 53 15.55 -9.49 11.92
N GLU A 54 14.55 -9.84 12.72
CA GLU A 54 14.71 -10.63 13.94
C GLU A 54 15.32 -12.01 13.65
N ALA A 55 14.73 -12.72 12.67
CA ALA A 55 15.16 -14.06 12.30
C ALA A 55 16.60 -14.09 11.73
N SER A 56 17.01 -13.05 11.01
CA SER A 56 18.37 -12.92 10.46
C SER A 56 19.39 -12.32 11.45
N GLY A 57 18.94 -11.87 12.64
CA GLY A 57 19.79 -11.20 13.62
C GLY A 57 20.17 -9.76 13.29
N GLN A 58 19.58 -9.17 12.24
CA GLN A 58 19.80 -7.76 11.88
C GLN A 58 19.16 -6.79 12.87
N LEU A 59 18.05 -7.20 13.49
CA LEU A 59 17.37 -6.44 14.54
C LEU A 59 17.36 -7.24 15.83
N GLN A 60 18.05 -6.70 16.85
CA GLN A 60 18.11 -7.30 18.18
C GLN A 60 16.97 -6.81 19.10
N PRO A 61 16.52 -7.60 20.08
CA PRO A 61 15.52 -7.17 21.06
C PRO A 61 15.82 -5.80 21.67
N GLY A 62 14.84 -4.89 21.68
CA GLY A 62 15.01 -3.52 22.18
C GLY A 62 15.80 -2.59 21.25
N GLY A 63 16.18 -3.05 20.06
CA GLY A 63 16.91 -2.28 19.07
C GLY A 63 16.11 -1.08 18.52
N THR A 64 16.74 -0.32 17.63
CA THR A 64 16.15 0.87 17.04
C THR A 64 15.84 0.62 15.57
N ILE A 65 14.59 0.85 15.17
CA ILE A 65 14.15 0.84 13.77
C ILE A 65 14.16 2.28 13.26
N ILE A 66 14.77 2.52 12.10
CA ILE A 66 14.80 3.84 11.46
C ILE A 66 14.29 3.67 10.02
N GLU A 67 13.22 4.39 9.63
CA GLU A 67 12.68 4.30 8.27
C GLU A 67 12.30 5.68 7.72
N PRO A 68 12.72 5.99 6.48
CA PRO A 68 12.30 7.23 5.81
C PRO A 68 10.90 7.04 5.22
N THR A 69 9.88 7.41 6.00
CA THR A 69 8.49 7.29 5.56
C THR A 69 7.57 8.23 6.35
N SER A 70 6.58 8.78 5.67
CA SER A 70 5.50 9.59 6.25
C SER A 70 4.11 8.95 6.10
N GLY A 71 4.06 7.75 5.50
CA GLY A 71 2.82 7.10 5.11
C GLY A 71 2.42 5.93 5.99
N ASN A 72 1.60 5.06 5.43
CA ASN A 72 1.04 3.89 6.11
C ASN A 72 2.11 2.90 6.61
N THR A 73 3.26 2.82 5.95
CA THR A 73 4.38 2.00 6.45
C THR A 73 4.86 2.48 7.81
N GLY A 74 4.96 3.80 8.02
CA GLY A 74 5.30 4.37 9.32
C GLY A 74 4.28 4.02 10.41
N VAL A 75 2.99 4.03 10.09
CA VAL A 75 1.92 3.60 11.02
C VAL A 75 2.05 2.13 11.35
N GLY A 76 2.23 1.26 10.35
CA GLY A 76 2.42 -0.17 10.56
C GLY A 76 3.65 -0.48 11.39
N LEU A 77 4.79 0.14 11.09
CA LEU A 77 6.03 -0.01 11.88
C LEU A 77 5.85 0.50 13.31
N ALA A 78 5.12 1.60 13.52
CA ALA A 78 4.87 2.13 14.86
C ALA A 78 4.04 1.16 15.71
N MET A 79 2.98 0.57 15.13
CA MET A 79 2.19 -0.46 15.79
C MET A 79 3.03 -1.71 16.13
N VAL A 80 3.82 -2.20 15.17
CA VAL A 80 4.69 -3.38 15.37
C VAL A 80 5.75 -3.10 16.44
N ALA A 81 6.41 -1.94 16.38
CA ALA A 81 7.42 -1.53 17.34
C ALA A 81 6.86 -1.42 18.75
N ALA A 82 5.66 -0.84 18.92
CA ALA A 82 4.97 -0.74 20.21
C ALA A 82 4.71 -2.12 20.82
N VAL A 83 4.24 -3.10 20.03
CA VAL A 83 3.94 -4.44 20.54
C VAL A 83 5.20 -5.25 20.83
N LYS A 84 6.24 -5.13 19.98
CA LYS A 84 7.48 -5.90 20.11
C LYS A 84 8.56 -5.24 20.99
N GLY A 85 8.32 -4.00 21.47
CA GLY A 85 9.23 -3.31 22.37
C GLY A 85 10.46 -2.68 21.67
N TYR A 86 10.33 -2.30 20.39
CA TYR A 86 11.37 -1.60 19.66
C TYR A 86 11.25 -0.09 19.78
N LYS A 87 12.39 0.60 19.67
CA LYS A 87 12.40 2.05 19.43
C LYS A 87 12.18 2.29 17.95
N LEU A 88 11.37 3.31 17.62
CA LEU A 88 11.13 3.68 16.23
C LEU A 88 11.40 5.17 15.99
N VAL A 89 12.25 5.45 15.02
CA VAL A 89 12.50 6.79 14.51
C VAL A 89 12.04 6.85 13.05
N LEU A 90 11.07 7.71 12.77
CA LEU A 90 10.57 7.94 11.41
C LEU A 90 11.16 9.24 10.87
N VAL A 91 11.81 9.14 9.72
CA VAL A 91 12.44 10.29 9.07
C VAL A 91 11.54 10.78 7.94
N MET A 92 11.19 12.07 7.98
CA MET A 92 10.27 12.64 6.98
C MET A 92 10.43 14.15 6.85
N PRO A 93 10.03 14.73 5.70
CA PRO A 93 9.94 16.19 5.58
C PRO A 93 8.95 16.79 6.59
N ASP A 94 9.28 17.98 7.08
CA ASP A 94 8.48 18.72 8.08
C ASP A 94 7.11 19.16 7.56
N SER A 95 6.90 19.15 6.23
CA SER A 95 5.63 19.45 5.57
C SER A 95 4.59 18.33 5.66
N MET A 96 4.94 17.17 6.22
CA MET A 96 3.99 16.05 6.35
C MET A 96 2.88 16.35 7.37
N SER A 97 1.66 15.80 7.09
CA SER A 97 0.47 16.11 7.87
C SER A 97 0.63 15.82 9.36
N ILE A 98 0.13 16.74 10.19
CA ILE A 98 0.22 16.64 11.65
C ILE A 98 -0.64 15.48 12.18
N GLU A 99 -1.74 15.15 11.52
CA GLU A 99 -2.64 14.07 11.91
C GLU A 99 -1.92 12.71 11.81
N ARG A 100 -1.17 12.49 10.73
CA ARG A 100 -0.36 11.28 10.56
C ARG A 100 0.73 11.19 11.63
N ARG A 101 1.41 12.30 11.90
CA ARG A 101 2.41 12.34 12.97
C ARG A 101 1.81 12.03 14.33
N ARG A 102 0.63 12.61 14.66
CA ARG A 102 -0.07 12.32 15.91
C ARG A 102 -0.43 10.84 16.06
N LEU A 103 -0.88 10.19 14.99
CA LEU A 103 -1.17 8.77 15.01
C LEU A 103 0.08 7.93 15.31
N MET A 104 1.21 8.22 14.67
CA MET A 104 2.47 7.52 14.91
C MET A 104 3.02 7.80 16.31
N LEU A 105 2.90 9.04 16.81
CA LEU A 105 3.26 9.40 18.20
C LEU A 105 2.44 8.63 19.23
N ALA A 106 1.15 8.39 18.96
CA ALA A 106 0.29 7.62 19.86
C ALA A 106 0.78 6.17 20.03
N TYR A 107 1.47 5.61 19.04
CA TYR A 107 2.16 4.31 19.14
C TYR A 107 3.56 4.41 19.75
N GLY A 108 4.06 5.60 20.11
CA GLY A 108 5.37 5.78 20.74
C GLY A 108 6.53 6.00 19.74
N ALA A 109 6.27 6.23 18.46
CA ALA A 109 7.30 6.59 17.50
C ALA A 109 7.88 7.99 17.79
N SER A 110 9.14 8.20 17.47
CA SER A 110 9.80 9.51 17.42
C SER A 110 10.07 9.92 15.98
N PHE A 111 10.38 11.22 15.77
CA PHE A 111 10.63 11.76 14.44
C PHE A 111 11.97 12.47 14.36
N ASP A 112 12.63 12.30 13.21
CA ASP A 112 13.68 13.22 12.73
C ASP A 112 13.10 13.92 11.50
N LEU A 113 12.84 15.24 11.63
CA LEU A 113 12.19 16.03 10.57
C LEU A 113 13.26 16.69 9.72
N THR A 114 13.17 16.50 8.40
CA THR A 114 14.06 17.13 7.43
C THR A 114 13.40 18.33 6.75
N PRO A 115 14.18 19.30 6.26
CA PRO A 115 13.63 20.44 5.51
C PRO A 115 12.83 19.96 4.29
N ARG A 116 11.63 20.50 4.11
CA ARG A 116 10.72 20.12 3.02
C ARG A 116 11.31 20.28 1.62
N GLU A 117 12.22 21.24 1.45
CA GLU A 117 12.88 21.50 0.18
C GLU A 117 13.74 20.32 -0.30
N LYS A 118 14.22 19.49 0.64
CA LYS A 118 14.99 18.29 0.34
C LYS A 118 14.11 17.08 -0.04
N GLY A 119 12.80 17.15 0.22
CA GLY A 119 11.84 16.10 -0.08
C GLY A 119 12.21 14.73 0.49
N MET A 120 11.70 13.67 -0.11
CA MET A 120 12.00 12.29 0.34
C MET A 120 13.47 11.90 0.15
N LYS A 121 14.17 12.45 -0.84
CA LYS A 121 15.62 12.20 -1.00
C LYS A 121 16.40 12.66 0.23
N GLY A 122 16.05 13.82 0.78
CA GLY A 122 16.68 14.32 2.01
C GLY A 122 16.34 13.45 3.23
N ALA A 123 15.11 12.94 3.31
CA ALA A 123 14.71 12.03 4.38
C ALA A 123 15.45 10.67 4.31
N ILE A 124 15.64 10.13 3.11
CA ILE A 124 16.40 8.89 2.89
C ILE A 124 17.87 9.10 3.33
N ALA A 125 18.56 10.12 2.83
CA ALA A 125 19.94 10.39 3.21
C ALA A 125 20.08 10.59 4.73
N ARG A 126 19.14 11.29 5.36
CA ARG A 126 19.14 11.48 6.81
C ARG A 126 18.92 10.18 7.59
N ALA A 127 18.06 9.30 7.10
CA ALA A 127 17.84 7.99 7.70
C ALA A 127 19.12 7.13 7.63
N GLU A 128 19.82 7.14 6.50
CA GLU A 128 21.11 6.46 6.33
C GLU A 128 22.18 6.97 7.30
N GLU A 129 22.30 8.30 7.47
CA GLU A 129 23.18 8.92 8.45
C GLU A 129 22.85 8.45 9.88
N LEU A 130 21.56 8.43 10.24
CA LEU A 130 21.12 8.00 11.56
C LEU A 130 21.41 6.53 11.82
N VAL A 131 21.18 5.66 10.84
CA VAL A 131 21.53 4.23 10.95
C VAL A 131 23.02 4.05 11.14
N ALA A 132 23.86 4.75 10.37
CA ALA A 132 25.32 4.67 10.48
C ALA A 132 25.85 5.17 11.83
N SER A 133 25.16 6.12 12.47
CA SER A 133 25.56 6.73 13.75
C SER A 133 24.90 6.12 14.98
N THR A 134 23.92 5.24 14.82
CA THR A 134 23.16 4.63 15.92
C THR A 134 23.51 3.14 16.04
N PRO A 135 24.27 2.73 17.06
CA PRO A 135 24.66 1.32 17.24
C PRO A 135 23.42 0.40 17.31
N GLY A 136 23.43 -0.66 16.51
CA GLY A 136 22.33 -1.64 16.48
C GLY A 136 21.03 -1.14 15.83
N ALA A 137 21.06 0.01 15.15
CA ALA A 137 19.92 0.45 14.37
C ALA A 137 19.78 -0.34 13.07
N TRP A 138 18.55 -0.56 12.67
CA TRP A 138 18.18 -1.26 11.44
C TRP A 138 17.17 -0.44 10.64
N MET A 139 17.32 -0.47 9.30
CA MET A 139 16.40 0.18 8.37
C MET A 139 15.66 -0.86 7.53
N PRO A 140 14.32 -0.88 7.57
CA PRO A 140 13.47 -1.81 6.80
C PRO A 140 13.66 -1.77 5.30
N GLN A 141 13.90 -0.60 4.71
CA GLN A 141 14.07 -0.41 3.25
C GLN A 141 12.91 -0.98 2.43
N GLN A 142 11.71 -0.53 2.67
CA GLN A 142 10.46 -1.08 2.12
C GLN A 142 10.44 -1.28 0.60
N PHE A 143 11.22 -0.52 -0.18
CA PHE A 143 11.26 -0.60 -1.64
C PHE A 143 12.16 -1.72 -2.19
N GLU A 144 12.99 -2.32 -1.34
CA GLU A 144 14.00 -3.32 -1.71
C GLU A 144 13.90 -4.62 -0.90
N ASN A 145 13.25 -4.58 0.25
CA ASN A 145 13.21 -5.69 1.19
C ASN A 145 12.36 -6.85 0.64
N ALA A 146 12.97 -8.01 0.47
CA ALA A 146 12.31 -9.21 -0.06
C ALA A 146 11.13 -9.68 0.82
N ALA A 147 11.17 -9.44 2.14
CA ALA A 147 10.08 -9.80 3.04
C ALA A 147 8.76 -9.07 2.68
N ASN A 148 8.84 -7.91 2.01
CA ASN A 148 7.69 -7.21 1.47
C ASN A 148 6.98 -8.03 0.38
N ILE A 149 7.71 -8.69 -0.51
CA ILE A 149 7.13 -9.58 -1.53
C ILE A 149 6.61 -10.86 -0.87
N GLU A 150 7.43 -11.48 -0.04
CA GLU A 150 7.16 -12.78 0.56
C GLU A 150 5.90 -12.81 1.44
N VAL A 151 5.61 -11.75 2.17
CA VAL A 151 4.39 -11.69 2.98
C VAL A 151 3.13 -11.72 2.09
N HIS A 152 3.16 -11.07 0.93
CA HIS A 152 2.04 -11.10 0.01
C HIS A 152 1.89 -12.45 -0.70
N VAL A 153 3.01 -13.14 -0.98
CA VAL A 153 3.00 -14.54 -1.47
C VAL A 153 2.36 -15.48 -0.45
N ARG A 154 2.77 -15.37 0.84
CA ARG A 154 2.34 -16.28 1.91
C ARG A 154 0.95 -15.99 2.47
N THR A 155 0.46 -14.77 2.37
CA THR A 155 -0.79 -14.35 3.02
C THR A 155 -1.80 -13.79 2.01
N THR A 156 -1.60 -12.60 1.48
CA THR A 156 -2.56 -11.91 0.62
C THR A 156 -2.99 -12.75 -0.58
N ALA A 157 -2.04 -13.36 -1.28
CA ALA A 157 -2.33 -14.20 -2.43
C ALA A 157 -3.08 -15.47 -2.06
N GLN A 158 -2.75 -16.09 -0.92
CA GLN A 158 -3.43 -17.30 -0.45
C GLN A 158 -4.88 -17.02 -0.04
N GLU A 159 -5.12 -15.87 0.58
CA GLU A 159 -6.48 -15.40 0.91
C GLU A 159 -7.33 -15.22 -0.38
N ILE A 160 -6.73 -14.65 -1.44
CA ILE A 160 -7.40 -14.49 -2.74
C ILE A 160 -7.69 -15.87 -3.36
N VAL A 161 -6.72 -16.77 -3.37
CA VAL A 161 -6.89 -18.13 -3.92
C VAL A 161 -8.00 -18.90 -3.20
N ALA A 162 -8.12 -18.72 -1.87
CA ALA A 162 -9.14 -19.40 -1.08
C ALA A 162 -10.57 -18.87 -1.37
N ASP A 163 -10.71 -17.54 -1.58
CA ASP A 163 -12.02 -16.91 -1.78
C ASP A 163 -12.49 -16.95 -3.25
N PHE A 164 -11.58 -17.18 -4.21
CA PHE A 164 -11.88 -17.26 -5.65
C PHE A 164 -11.42 -18.60 -6.26
N PRO A 165 -12.04 -19.73 -5.85
CA PRO A 165 -11.63 -21.05 -6.36
C PRO A 165 -11.82 -21.19 -7.89
N GLU A 166 -12.76 -20.45 -8.49
CA GLU A 166 -13.03 -20.44 -9.93
C GLU A 166 -12.07 -19.53 -10.71
N GLY A 167 -11.22 -18.76 -10.03
CA GLY A 167 -10.26 -17.86 -10.64
C GLY A 167 -10.78 -16.44 -10.87
N LEU A 168 -9.89 -15.62 -11.43
CA LEU A 168 -10.10 -14.22 -11.77
C LEU A 168 -9.65 -14.00 -13.23
N ASP A 169 -10.30 -13.07 -13.93
CA ASP A 169 -9.91 -12.65 -15.28
C ASP A 169 -8.88 -11.52 -15.25
N ALA A 170 -9.01 -10.61 -14.30
CA ALA A 170 -8.08 -9.49 -14.16
C ALA A 170 -7.79 -9.12 -12.70
N LEU A 171 -6.52 -8.79 -12.46
CA LEU A 171 -6.01 -8.15 -11.25
C LEU A 171 -5.58 -6.72 -11.59
N ILE A 172 -6.18 -5.71 -10.96
CA ILE A 172 -5.87 -4.30 -11.20
C ILE A 172 -5.45 -3.67 -9.88
N THR A 173 -4.19 -3.23 -9.76
CA THR A 173 -3.66 -2.76 -8.48
C THR A 173 -2.60 -1.66 -8.63
N GLY A 174 -2.65 -0.69 -7.71
CA GLY A 174 -1.71 0.42 -7.65
C GLY A 174 -0.31 0.00 -7.20
N VAL A 175 0.70 0.64 -7.75
CA VAL A 175 2.10 0.37 -7.43
C VAL A 175 2.67 1.48 -6.55
N GLY A 176 2.93 1.14 -5.27
CA GLY A 176 3.74 1.93 -4.34
C GLY A 176 5.14 1.35 -4.23
N THR A 177 5.33 0.36 -3.37
CA THR A 177 6.62 -0.34 -3.20
C THR A 177 6.84 -1.48 -4.18
N GLY A 178 5.83 -1.89 -4.94
CA GLY A 178 5.89 -3.00 -5.89
C GLY A 178 5.68 -4.39 -5.29
N GLY A 179 6.03 -4.59 -4.02
CA GLY A 179 6.01 -5.92 -3.38
C GLY A 179 4.61 -6.56 -3.32
N HIS A 180 3.58 -5.75 -3.09
CA HIS A 180 2.20 -6.20 -3.08
C HIS A 180 1.79 -6.79 -4.45
N LEU A 181 1.94 -6.02 -5.53
CA LEU A 181 1.62 -6.48 -6.88
C LEU A 181 2.43 -7.72 -7.24
N THR A 182 3.75 -7.68 -7.06
CA THR A 182 4.66 -8.78 -7.39
C THR A 182 4.31 -10.05 -6.63
N GLY A 183 4.14 -9.97 -5.32
CA GLY A 183 3.84 -11.14 -4.49
C GLY A 183 2.50 -11.80 -4.85
N VAL A 184 1.46 -10.98 -5.04
CA VAL A 184 0.14 -11.46 -5.44
C VAL A 184 0.17 -12.04 -6.85
N ALA A 185 0.72 -11.30 -7.82
CA ALA A 185 0.74 -11.72 -9.23
C ALA A 185 1.55 -13.03 -9.45
N LYS A 186 2.67 -13.22 -8.75
CA LYS A 186 3.45 -14.47 -8.81
C LYS A 186 2.59 -15.71 -8.51
N VAL A 187 1.83 -15.66 -7.43
CA VAL A 187 0.99 -16.79 -7.01
C VAL A 187 -0.21 -16.95 -7.93
N LEU A 188 -0.91 -15.84 -8.23
CA LEU A 188 -2.15 -15.93 -9.00
C LEU A 188 -1.91 -16.33 -10.46
N LYS A 189 -0.85 -15.82 -11.12
CA LYS A 189 -0.51 -16.23 -12.49
C LYS A 189 -0.03 -17.69 -12.56
N ALA A 190 0.66 -18.18 -11.53
CA ALA A 190 1.02 -19.59 -11.44
C ALA A 190 -0.21 -20.50 -11.33
N LYS A 191 -1.23 -20.05 -10.59
CA LYS A 191 -2.48 -20.80 -10.42
C LYS A 191 -3.45 -20.61 -11.59
N TRP A 192 -3.53 -19.41 -12.13
CA TRP A 192 -4.43 -19.02 -13.22
C TRP A 192 -3.62 -18.36 -14.35
N PRO A 193 -3.02 -19.14 -15.27
CA PRO A 193 -2.13 -18.61 -16.31
C PRO A 193 -2.78 -17.59 -17.26
N ALA A 194 -4.12 -17.62 -17.39
CA ALA A 194 -4.87 -16.67 -18.21
C ALA A 194 -5.12 -15.32 -17.52
N LEU A 195 -4.86 -15.20 -16.21
CA LEU A 195 -5.05 -13.97 -15.45
C LEU A 195 -4.29 -12.80 -16.06
N LYS A 196 -4.97 -11.69 -16.29
CA LYS A 196 -4.38 -10.42 -16.71
C LYS A 196 -4.04 -9.56 -15.50
N VAL A 197 -2.84 -9.04 -15.44
CA VAL A 197 -2.35 -8.20 -14.35
C VAL A 197 -2.03 -6.79 -14.84
N PHE A 198 -2.70 -5.79 -14.29
CA PHE A 198 -2.50 -4.40 -14.65
C PHE A 198 -2.01 -3.59 -13.45
N ALA A 199 -0.90 -2.89 -13.66
CA ALA A 199 -0.39 -1.92 -12.71
C ALA A 199 -1.13 -0.59 -12.88
N VAL A 200 -1.39 0.12 -11.78
CA VAL A 200 -1.97 1.47 -11.80
C VAL A 200 -0.92 2.47 -11.33
N GLU A 201 -0.73 3.53 -12.12
CA GLU A 201 0.15 4.64 -11.81
C GLU A 201 -0.51 6.00 -12.09
N PRO A 202 -0.02 7.10 -11.49
CA PRO A 202 -0.52 8.44 -11.78
C PRO A 202 -0.13 8.90 -13.20
N THR A 203 -1.06 9.45 -13.97
CA THR A 203 -0.77 10.07 -15.29
C THR A 203 0.32 11.14 -15.20
N ALA A 204 0.34 11.92 -14.11
CA ALA A 204 1.35 12.95 -13.91
C ALA A 204 2.77 12.41 -13.65
N SER A 205 2.91 11.13 -13.29
CA SER A 205 4.21 10.50 -12.99
C SER A 205 4.24 9.06 -13.51
N PRO A 206 4.16 8.86 -14.86
CA PRO A 206 3.94 7.54 -15.47
C PRO A 206 5.27 6.78 -15.65
N VAL A 207 6.01 6.54 -14.57
CA VAL A 207 7.36 6.01 -14.61
C VAL A 207 7.41 4.55 -15.06
N ILE A 208 6.40 3.75 -14.71
CA ILE A 208 6.31 2.34 -15.12
C ILE A 208 6.07 2.25 -16.63
N SER A 209 5.31 3.20 -17.18
CA SER A 209 5.08 3.35 -18.63
C SER A 209 6.26 4.01 -19.38
N GLY A 210 7.38 4.31 -18.71
CA GLY A 210 8.57 4.92 -19.33
C GLY A 210 8.57 6.45 -19.38
N GLY A 211 7.61 7.12 -18.71
CA GLY A 211 7.57 8.58 -18.59
C GLY A 211 8.45 9.12 -17.47
N ALA A 212 8.54 10.44 -17.38
CA ALA A 212 9.33 11.12 -16.36
C ALA A 212 8.60 11.18 -15.00
N PRO A 213 9.32 11.11 -13.88
CA PRO A 213 8.74 11.32 -12.56
C PRO A 213 8.32 12.79 -12.36
N SER A 214 7.18 13.00 -11.73
CA SER A 214 6.69 14.32 -11.35
C SER A 214 5.88 14.26 -10.04
N PRO A 215 5.80 15.35 -9.27
CA PRO A 215 4.90 15.42 -8.12
C PRO A 215 3.44 15.20 -8.54
N HIS A 216 2.71 14.45 -7.74
CA HIS A 216 1.29 14.16 -7.96
C HIS A 216 0.56 13.98 -6.62
N PRO A 217 -0.77 14.23 -6.55
CA PRO A 217 -1.52 14.17 -5.29
C PRO A 217 -2.06 12.77 -4.93
N ILE A 218 -1.87 11.74 -5.77
CA ILE A 218 -2.33 10.37 -5.45
C ILE A 218 -1.36 9.73 -4.48
N GLN A 219 -1.60 9.90 -3.19
CA GLN A 219 -0.73 9.37 -2.13
C GLN A 219 -0.80 7.85 -2.07
N GLY A 220 0.34 7.21 -1.82
CA GLY A 220 0.44 5.76 -1.62
C GLY A 220 0.88 4.94 -2.84
N ILE A 221 0.80 5.51 -4.05
CA ILE A 221 1.32 4.94 -5.30
C ILE A 221 2.19 5.96 -6.03
N GLY A 222 2.91 5.54 -7.07
CA GLY A 222 3.71 6.45 -7.90
C GLY A 222 4.93 7.00 -7.16
N ALA A 223 5.88 6.15 -6.77
CA ALA A 223 7.06 6.54 -5.99
C ALA A 223 8.05 7.45 -6.74
N GLY A 224 7.84 7.68 -8.05
CA GLY A 224 8.74 8.46 -8.90
C GLY A 224 9.95 7.68 -9.42
N PHE A 225 9.98 6.38 -9.18
CA PHE A 225 10.95 5.43 -9.71
C PHE A 225 10.33 4.02 -9.76
N ILE A 226 10.94 3.10 -10.51
CA ILE A 226 10.53 1.69 -10.53
C ILE A 226 11.16 1.01 -9.30
N PRO A 227 10.35 0.54 -8.31
CA PRO A 227 10.87 -0.11 -7.12
C PRO A 227 11.56 -1.43 -7.47
N LYS A 228 12.61 -1.79 -6.72
CA LYS A 228 13.28 -3.10 -6.90
C LYS A 228 12.35 -4.29 -6.62
N ASN A 229 11.36 -4.10 -5.78
CA ASN A 229 10.34 -5.10 -5.48
C ASN A 229 9.29 -5.28 -6.60
N LEU A 230 9.28 -4.44 -7.64
CA LEU A 230 8.36 -4.59 -8.77
C LEU A 230 8.94 -5.47 -9.86
N ASP A 231 8.35 -6.63 -10.07
CA ASP A 231 8.63 -7.49 -11.21
C ASP A 231 7.73 -7.09 -12.39
N THR A 232 8.26 -6.28 -13.29
CA THR A 232 7.53 -5.78 -14.45
C THR A 232 7.18 -6.85 -15.49
N ALA A 233 7.87 -8.01 -15.48
CA ALA A 233 7.57 -9.11 -16.37
C ALA A 233 6.22 -9.80 -16.06
N LEU A 234 5.67 -9.56 -14.88
CA LEU A 234 4.35 -10.06 -14.48
C LEU A 234 3.19 -9.22 -15.03
N LEU A 235 3.47 -8.01 -15.57
CA LEU A 235 2.44 -7.07 -16.01
C LEU A 235 1.97 -7.39 -17.44
N ASP A 236 0.67 -7.41 -17.63
CA ASP A 236 0.03 -7.43 -18.96
C ASP A 236 -0.24 -6.00 -19.48
N GLY A 237 -0.08 -4.98 -18.63
CA GLY A 237 -0.21 -3.58 -18.98
C GLY A 237 -0.16 -2.65 -17.77
N VAL A 238 -0.14 -1.36 -18.09
CA VAL A 238 -0.15 -0.27 -17.09
C VAL A 238 -1.30 0.67 -17.40
N ILE A 239 -2.06 1.05 -16.37
CA ILE A 239 -3.20 1.97 -16.49
C ILE A 239 -2.82 3.27 -15.77
N GLN A 240 -2.82 4.36 -16.52
CA GLN A 240 -2.58 5.69 -15.97
C GLN A 240 -3.88 6.31 -15.50
N VAL A 241 -3.87 6.90 -14.31
CA VAL A 241 -5.06 7.51 -13.69
C VAL A 241 -4.80 8.96 -13.33
N GLU A 242 -5.72 9.82 -13.75
CA GLU A 242 -5.76 11.21 -13.36
C GLU A 242 -6.15 11.38 -11.88
N ALA A 243 -5.56 12.36 -11.22
CA ALA A 243 -5.80 12.59 -9.80
C ALA A 243 -7.27 12.87 -9.47
N GLU A 244 -7.96 13.62 -10.33
CA GLU A 244 -9.37 13.93 -10.08
C GLU A 244 -10.26 12.71 -10.33
N ALA A 245 -9.95 11.86 -11.30
CA ALA A 245 -10.64 10.59 -11.49
C ALA A 245 -10.50 9.69 -10.25
N ALA A 246 -9.30 9.63 -9.65
CA ALA A 246 -9.07 8.90 -8.40
C ALA A 246 -9.90 9.46 -7.23
N ARG A 247 -9.95 10.79 -7.09
CA ARG A 247 -10.74 11.47 -6.04
C ARG A 247 -12.24 11.20 -6.22
N GLU A 248 -12.75 11.38 -7.44
CA GLU A 248 -14.19 11.18 -7.71
C GLU A 248 -14.60 9.72 -7.47
N MET A 249 -13.80 8.74 -7.92
CA MET A 249 -14.12 7.33 -7.65
C MET A 249 -14.06 7.00 -6.17
N GLY A 250 -13.18 7.64 -5.39
CA GLY A 250 -13.17 7.51 -3.94
C GLY A 250 -14.44 8.08 -3.30
N ARG A 251 -14.91 9.26 -3.73
CA ARG A 251 -16.17 9.87 -3.28
C ARG A 251 -17.39 9.03 -3.66
N ARG A 252 -17.42 8.53 -4.90
CA ARG A 252 -18.49 7.65 -5.38
C ARG A 252 -18.52 6.34 -4.62
N SER A 253 -17.37 5.73 -4.32
CA SER A 253 -17.27 4.53 -3.50
C SER A 253 -17.93 4.72 -2.13
N ALA A 254 -17.74 5.88 -1.49
CA ALA A 254 -18.41 6.19 -0.23
C ALA A 254 -19.94 6.33 -0.40
N ARG A 255 -20.39 7.07 -1.42
CA ARG A 255 -21.83 7.36 -1.63
C ARG A 255 -22.62 6.19 -2.17
N GLU A 256 -22.02 5.36 -3.01
CA GLU A 256 -22.71 4.31 -3.74
C GLU A 256 -22.52 2.92 -3.12
N GLU A 257 -21.35 2.66 -2.51
CA GLU A 257 -21.01 1.35 -1.91
C GLU A 257 -20.84 1.39 -0.38
N GLY A 258 -20.90 2.58 0.24
CA GLY A 258 -20.63 2.74 1.67
C GLY A 258 -19.16 2.54 2.06
N LEU A 259 -18.26 2.61 1.09
CA LEU A 259 -16.82 2.35 1.28
C LEU A 259 -16.03 3.66 1.20
N LEU A 260 -15.73 4.27 2.35
CA LEU A 260 -14.83 5.42 2.43
C LEU A 260 -13.38 4.92 2.34
N VAL A 261 -12.76 5.12 1.19
CA VAL A 261 -11.44 4.60 0.83
C VAL A 261 -10.40 5.71 0.73
N GLY A 262 -9.10 5.38 0.77
CA GLY A 262 -8.04 6.33 0.47
C GLY A 262 -7.93 6.64 -1.03
N ILE A 263 -7.18 7.70 -1.37
CA ILE A 263 -7.07 8.21 -2.76
C ILE A 263 -6.49 7.17 -3.70
N SER A 264 -5.51 6.37 -3.27
CA SER A 264 -4.94 5.30 -4.10
C SER A 264 -5.94 4.17 -4.40
N SER A 265 -6.88 3.92 -3.49
CA SER A 265 -7.97 2.97 -3.73
C SER A 265 -8.96 3.54 -4.74
N GLY A 266 -9.25 4.84 -4.67
CA GLY A 266 -10.00 5.55 -5.69
C GLY A 266 -9.33 5.47 -7.07
N ALA A 267 -7.99 5.55 -7.13
CA ALA A 267 -7.23 5.36 -8.37
C ALA A 267 -7.40 3.93 -8.93
N THR A 268 -7.38 2.92 -8.07
CA THR A 268 -7.65 1.54 -8.49
C THR A 268 -9.07 1.38 -9.05
N LEU A 269 -10.07 1.97 -8.39
CA LEU A 269 -11.45 1.95 -8.88
C LEU A 269 -11.60 2.69 -10.22
N ALA A 270 -10.91 3.82 -10.41
CA ALA A 270 -10.87 4.54 -11.68
C ALA A 270 -10.20 3.72 -12.80
N ALA A 271 -9.10 3.04 -12.48
CA ALA A 271 -8.44 2.15 -13.42
C ALA A 271 -9.32 0.96 -13.82
N ILE A 272 -10.06 0.38 -12.87
CA ILE A 272 -11.06 -0.65 -13.16
C ILE A 272 -12.10 -0.11 -14.13
N ALA A 273 -12.69 1.06 -13.86
CA ALA A 273 -13.67 1.69 -14.75
C ALA A 273 -13.15 1.88 -16.20
N GLN A 274 -11.89 2.29 -16.34
CA GLN A 274 -11.26 2.44 -17.65
C GLN A 274 -11.07 1.10 -18.35
N LYS A 275 -10.76 0.03 -17.61
CA LYS A 275 -10.39 -1.27 -18.19
C LYS A 275 -11.58 -2.18 -18.49
N LEU A 276 -12.68 -2.06 -17.73
CA LEU A 276 -13.86 -2.93 -17.91
C LEU A 276 -14.36 -3.04 -19.35
N PRO A 277 -14.45 -1.95 -20.16
CA PRO A 277 -14.95 -2.05 -21.54
C PRO A 277 -14.08 -2.93 -22.47
N GLU A 278 -12.82 -3.16 -22.10
CA GLU A 278 -11.89 -3.98 -22.88
C GLU A 278 -11.89 -5.46 -22.44
N LEU A 279 -12.56 -5.77 -21.31
CA LEU A 279 -12.64 -7.12 -20.79
C LEU A 279 -13.91 -7.83 -21.29
N PRO A 280 -13.91 -9.17 -21.32
CA PRO A 280 -15.10 -9.94 -21.68
C PRO A 280 -16.30 -9.60 -20.78
N ALA A 281 -17.50 -9.64 -21.32
CA ALA A 281 -18.72 -9.52 -20.52
C ALA A 281 -18.75 -10.59 -19.42
N GLY A 282 -19.11 -10.20 -18.20
CA GLY A 282 -19.11 -11.07 -17.04
C GLY A 282 -17.71 -11.28 -16.40
N ALA A 283 -16.67 -10.62 -16.89
CA ALA A 283 -15.32 -10.76 -16.35
C ALA A 283 -15.29 -10.49 -14.84
N ARG A 284 -14.54 -11.35 -14.14
CA ARG A 284 -14.28 -11.24 -12.70
C ARG A 284 -12.98 -10.49 -12.45
N VAL A 285 -13.10 -9.29 -11.87
CA VAL A 285 -12.00 -8.35 -11.67
C VAL A 285 -11.76 -8.13 -10.18
N LEU A 286 -10.50 -8.22 -9.76
CA LEU A 286 -10.08 -7.91 -8.39
C LEU A 286 -9.25 -6.62 -8.36
N GLY A 287 -9.66 -5.69 -7.49
CA GLY A 287 -8.86 -4.54 -7.06
C GLY A 287 -8.61 -4.54 -5.55
N PHE A 288 -8.08 -3.43 -5.04
CA PHE A 288 -7.74 -3.30 -3.62
C PHE A 288 -8.22 -1.98 -3.04
N ASN A 289 -8.70 -2.05 -1.80
CA ASN A 289 -8.82 -0.92 -0.90
C ASN A 289 -7.64 -0.98 0.08
N TYR A 290 -6.64 -0.13 -0.14
CA TYR A 290 -5.37 -0.19 0.58
C TYR A 290 -5.44 0.36 1.99
N ASP A 291 -6.28 1.39 2.22
CA ASP A 291 -6.44 2.09 3.50
C ASP A 291 -7.77 2.82 3.58
N THR A 292 -7.99 3.52 4.69
CA THR A 292 -9.23 4.24 4.99
C THR A 292 -9.19 5.70 4.57
N GLY A 293 -10.34 6.24 4.12
CA GLY A 293 -10.48 7.65 3.75
C GLY A 293 -10.32 8.62 4.92
N GLU A 294 -10.52 8.19 6.16
CA GLU A 294 -10.33 9.03 7.35
C GLU A 294 -8.90 9.58 7.50
N ARG A 295 -7.92 8.97 6.82
CA ARG A 295 -6.54 9.48 6.78
C ARG A 295 -6.34 10.68 5.87
N TYR A 296 -7.37 11.06 5.13
CA TYR A 296 -7.32 12.08 4.08
C TYR A 296 -8.32 13.21 4.29
N LEU A 297 -8.87 13.35 5.51
CA LEU A 297 -9.88 14.39 5.84
C LEU A 297 -9.37 15.80 5.57
N SER A 298 -8.08 16.07 5.79
CA SER A 298 -7.45 17.37 5.55
C SER A 298 -6.88 17.54 4.13
N VAL A 299 -7.06 16.53 3.24
CA VAL A 299 -6.57 16.64 1.87
C VAL A 299 -7.55 17.45 1.04
N GLU A 300 -7.10 18.62 0.61
CA GLU A 300 -7.90 19.55 -0.19
C GLU A 300 -8.43 18.86 -1.46
N GLY A 301 -9.73 19.06 -1.73
CA GLY A 301 -10.43 18.56 -2.91
C GLY A 301 -10.66 17.04 -2.91
N TYR A 302 -10.36 16.32 -1.83
CA TYR A 302 -10.68 14.90 -1.76
C TYR A 302 -12.10 14.66 -1.24
N LEU A 303 -12.41 15.15 -0.07
CA LEU A 303 -13.74 15.03 0.51
C LEU A 303 -14.53 16.35 0.37
N PRO A 304 -15.89 16.32 0.42
CA PRO A 304 -16.68 17.52 0.40
C PRO A 304 -16.29 18.45 1.56
N SER A 305 -16.22 19.75 1.30
CA SER A 305 -16.14 20.77 2.36
C SER A 305 -17.46 20.86 3.11
N ALA A 306 -17.40 21.04 4.42
CA ALA A 306 -18.58 21.29 5.26
C ALA A 306 -19.18 22.68 4.99
#